data_46f41b2c03e50dcda72083b6ad2f0116
#
_entry.id   46f41b2c03e50dcda72083b6ad2f0116
#
_cell.length_a   1.000
_cell.length_b   1.000
_cell.length_c   1.000
_cell.angle_alpha   90.00
_cell.angle_beta   90.00
_cell.angle_gamma   90.00
#
_symmetry.space_group_name_H-M   'P 1'
#
loop_
_entity.id
_entity.type
_entity.pdbx_description
1 polymer ?
#
loop_
_entity_poly.entity_id
_entity_poly.type
_entity_poly.pdbx_seq_one_letter_code
_entity_poly.pdbx_strand_id
1 'polypeptide(L)'
;TAAATAIAGVITSIDAIPQEPVLFEIGGRRNAKGENATPAGASSANAKPTKLEGRIWLVDVHNIDTDMIFHNRYLAITEMDKMGQYTFDNLEGWEDFATKAKPGDIILTGSNFGCGSSRQQAVDCFTALGVQALIAESYGSIYERNAINGGMPILVASGLKVGLNNGDLVQLDLETGLITWNDGQLQGEPFSAVQMQIYQRGGLLVL
;
A
#
# COMPACT_ATOMS: atom_id res chain seq x y z
N THR A 1 7.76 32.97 -13.08
CA THR A 1 8.98 32.63 -13.85
C THR A 1 9.18 31.11 -13.90
N ALA A 2 9.20 30.41 -12.76
CA ALA A 2 9.41 28.96 -12.75
C ALA A 2 8.38 28.18 -13.58
N ALA A 3 7.10 28.52 -13.46
CA ALA A 3 6.03 27.88 -14.24
C ALA A 3 6.16 28.17 -15.75
N ALA A 4 6.48 29.41 -16.11
CA ALA A 4 6.72 29.79 -17.52
C ALA A 4 7.92 29.04 -18.10
N THR A 5 9.00 28.90 -17.33
CA THR A 5 10.19 28.14 -17.72
C THR A 5 9.88 26.66 -17.91
N ALA A 6 9.06 26.05 -17.04
CA ALA A 6 8.66 24.65 -17.17
C ALA A 6 7.82 24.38 -18.44
N ILE A 7 6.95 25.33 -18.81
CA ILE A 7 6.13 25.22 -20.04
C ILE A 7 6.98 25.43 -21.29
N ALA A 8 7.86 26.43 -21.28
CA ALA A 8 8.68 26.75 -22.45
C ALA A 8 9.88 25.83 -22.67
N GLY A 9 10.30 25.07 -21.64
CA GLY A 9 11.52 24.24 -21.69
C GLY A 9 12.83 25.02 -21.68
N VAL A 10 12.76 26.35 -21.57
CA VAL A 10 13.90 27.27 -21.48
C VAL A 10 13.64 28.33 -20.44
N ILE A 11 14.67 28.93 -19.87
CA ILE A 11 14.52 30.01 -18.88
C ILE A 11 13.85 31.21 -19.56
N THR A 12 12.66 31.58 -19.12
CA THR A 12 11.84 32.61 -19.74
C THR A 12 11.00 33.39 -18.73
N SER A 13 10.37 34.46 -19.20
CA SER A 13 9.44 35.28 -18.40
C SER A 13 8.00 34.79 -18.53
N ILE A 14 7.12 35.31 -17.66
CA ILE A 14 5.68 35.01 -17.69
C ILE A 14 5.01 35.43 -18.99
N ASP A 15 5.54 36.47 -19.66
CA ASP A 15 4.96 37.00 -20.89
C ASP A 15 5.11 36.03 -22.09
N ALA A 16 6.00 35.05 -21.96
CA ALA A 16 6.20 34.01 -22.98
C ALA A 16 5.30 32.78 -22.80
N ILE A 17 4.39 32.79 -21.83
CA ILE A 17 3.42 31.70 -21.68
C ILE A 17 2.40 31.80 -22.82
N PRO A 18 2.14 30.71 -23.58
CA PRO A 18 1.09 30.69 -24.59
C PRO A 18 -0.26 31.09 -23.98
N GLN A 19 -0.97 32.02 -24.63
CA GLN A 19 -2.30 32.50 -24.18
C GLN A 19 -3.37 31.41 -24.33
N GLU A 20 -3.16 30.45 -25.21
CA GLU A 20 -4.04 29.30 -25.40
C GLU A 20 -3.51 28.08 -24.61
N PRO A 21 -4.37 27.30 -23.95
CA PRO A 21 -3.94 26.09 -23.27
C PRO A 21 -3.34 25.11 -24.29
N VAL A 22 -2.10 24.69 -24.05
CA VAL A 22 -1.49 23.61 -24.84
C VAL A 22 -2.15 22.31 -24.36
N LEU A 23 -3.08 21.79 -25.15
CA LEU A 23 -3.68 20.48 -24.91
C LEU A 23 -2.68 19.43 -25.39
N PHE A 24 -2.05 18.76 -24.42
CA PHE A 24 -1.31 17.54 -24.72
C PHE A 24 -2.34 16.44 -24.98
N GLU A 25 -2.46 15.97 -26.21
CA GLU A 25 -3.11 14.69 -26.46
C GLU A 25 -2.25 13.62 -25.79
N ILE A 26 -2.66 13.14 -24.62
CA ILE A 26 -2.11 11.92 -24.07
C ILE A 26 -2.53 10.84 -25.06
N GLY A 27 -1.56 10.34 -25.83
CA GLY A 27 -1.80 9.36 -26.88
C GLY A 27 -2.49 8.13 -26.32
N GLY A 28 -3.82 8.10 -26.42
CA GLY A 28 -4.57 6.87 -26.26
C GLY A 28 -4.12 5.91 -27.37
N ARG A 29 -3.81 4.68 -27.02
CA ARG A 29 -3.59 3.61 -28.00
C ARG A 29 -4.83 3.54 -28.90
N ARG A 30 -4.72 4.08 -30.11
CA ARG A 30 -5.73 3.83 -31.16
C ARG A 30 -5.42 2.45 -31.73
N ASN A 31 -6.37 1.54 -31.63
CA ASN A 31 -6.33 0.35 -32.46
C ASN A 31 -6.55 0.79 -33.92
N ALA A 32 -6.06 0.02 -34.88
CA ALA A 32 -6.00 0.35 -36.32
C ALA A 32 -7.37 0.67 -36.98
N LYS A 33 -8.46 0.74 -36.24
CA LYS A 33 -9.83 1.05 -36.70
C LYS A 33 -10.42 2.34 -36.15
N GLY A 34 -9.70 3.12 -35.34
CA GLY A 34 -10.16 4.47 -34.91
C GLY A 34 -11.32 4.48 -33.91
N GLU A 35 -11.71 3.35 -33.37
CA GLU A 35 -12.74 3.25 -32.35
C GLU A 35 -12.13 3.41 -30.95
N ASN A 36 -12.75 4.22 -30.10
CA ASN A 36 -12.40 4.31 -28.69
C ASN A 36 -12.57 2.93 -28.07
N ALA A 37 -11.48 2.26 -27.73
CA ALA A 37 -11.56 1.02 -27.00
C ALA A 37 -12.14 1.33 -25.61
N THR A 38 -13.38 0.92 -25.38
CA THR A 38 -13.89 0.72 -24.02
C THR A 38 -12.91 -0.20 -23.31
N PRO A 39 -12.43 0.09 -22.11
CA PRO A 39 -11.54 -0.82 -21.41
C PRO A 39 -12.25 -2.18 -21.32
N ALA A 40 -11.70 -3.15 -22.06
CA ALA A 40 -12.17 -4.52 -22.02
C ALA A 40 -12.13 -4.95 -20.56
N GLY A 41 -13.25 -5.41 -20.04
CA GLY A 41 -13.36 -5.92 -18.70
C GLY A 41 -12.22 -6.91 -18.45
N ALA A 42 -11.49 -6.71 -17.35
CA ALA A 42 -10.45 -7.61 -16.94
C ALA A 42 -11.04 -9.02 -16.92
N SER A 43 -10.43 -9.90 -17.71
CA SER A 43 -10.76 -11.31 -17.76
C SER A 43 -10.77 -11.88 -16.33
N SER A 44 -11.87 -12.46 -15.91
CA SER A 44 -12.12 -12.98 -14.56
C SER A 44 -11.25 -14.20 -14.17
N ALA A 45 -10.22 -14.51 -14.91
CA ALA A 45 -9.43 -15.74 -14.74
C ALA A 45 -8.38 -15.70 -13.60
N ASN A 46 -8.07 -14.52 -13.03
CA ASN A 46 -7.06 -14.37 -11.96
C ASN A 46 -7.39 -13.22 -10.98
N ALA A 47 -8.64 -13.07 -10.57
CA ALA A 47 -8.99 -12.09 -9.54
C ALA A 47 -8.30 -12.47 -8.21
N LYS A 48 -7.63 -11.52 -7.56
CA LYS A 48 -7.06 -11.72 -6.23
C LYS A 48 -8.19 -11.94 -5.22
N PRO A 49 -7.98 -12.77 -4.19
CA PRO A 49 -9.00 -13.03 -3.18
C PRO A 49 -9.37 -11.75 -2.43
N THR A 50 -10.66 -11.51 -2.23
CA THR A 50 -11.16 -10.40 -1.42
C THR A 50 -11.35 -10.80 0.04
N LYS A 51 -11.33 -12.11 0.32
CA LYS A 51 -11.28 -12.67 1.67
C LYS A 51 -9.91 -13.26 1.90
N LEU A 52 -9.25 -12.76 2.93
CA LEU A 52 -7.92 -13.15 3.33
C LEU A 52 -8.01 -13.89 4.67
N GLU A 53 -7.20 -14.93 4.84
CA GLU A 53 -7.06 -15.63 6.11
C GLU A 53 -5.57 -15.76 6.41
N GLY A 54 -5.20 -15.46 7.65
CA GLY A 54 -3.80 -15.53 8.03
C GLY A 54 -3.60 -15.46 9.53
N ARG A 55 -2.38 -15.78 9.93
CA ARG A 55 -1.91 -15.66 11.30
C ARG A 55 -1.64 -14.20 11.60
N ILE A 56 -2.15 -13.71 12.74
CA ILE A 56 -1.96 -12.32 13.13
C ILE A 56 -0.70 -12.09 13.97
N TRP A 57 -0.06 -10.94 13.72
CA TRP A 57 0.98 -10.35 14.56
C TRP A 57 0.44 -9.09 15.21
N LEU A 58 0.42 -9.06 16.55
CA LEU A 58 -0.01 -7.89 17.32
C LEU A 58 1.19 -7.01 17.65
N VAL A 59 1.45 -6.03 16.83
CA VAL A 59 2.50 -5.03 17.04
C VAL A 59 1.88 -3.83 17.75
N ASP A 60 1.67 -3.95 19.07
CA ASP A 60 0.99 -2.93 19.87
C ASP A 60 1.87 -1.70 20.13
N VAL A 61 2.27 -1.03 19.04
CA VAL A 61 3.09 0.17 19.06
C VAL A 61 2.40 1.24 18.23
N HIS A 62 2.34 2.46 18.78
CA HIS A 62 1.83 3.64 18.09
C HIS A 62 2.97 4.43 17.45
N ASN A 63 2.67 5.23 16.43
CA ASN A 63 3.62 6.09 15.76
C ASN A 63 4.86 5.36 15.22
N ILE A 64 4.67 4.13 14.72
CA ILE A 64 5.74 3.43 14.01
C ILE A 64 6.06 4.22 12.75
N ASP A 65 7.24 4.82 12.70
CA ASP A 65 7.67 5.58 11.54
C ASP A 65 8.31 4.68 10.46
N THR A 66 8.55 5.26 9.30
CA THR A 66 9.10 4.52 8.17
C THR A 66 10.55 4.07 8.38
N ASP A 67 11.31 4.69 9.31
CA ASP A 67 12.64 4.22 9.72
C ASP A 67 12.58 3.00 10.65
N MET A 68 11.55 2.92 11.48
CA MET A 68 11.28 1.74 12.31
C MET A 68 10.81 0.55 11.45
N ILE A 69 10.09 0.81 10.36
CA ILE A 69 9.63 -0.24 9.43
C ILE A 69 10.80 -0.74 8.58
N PHE A 70 11.50 0.17 7.91
CA PHE A 70 12.63 -0.12 7.03
C PHE A 70 13.68 0.99 7.16
N HIS A 71 14.74 0.68 7.89
CA HIS A 71 15.74 1.68 8.28
C HIS A 71 16.44 2.32 7.08
N ASN A 72 16.76 3.62 7.20
CA ASN A 72 17.36 4.43 6.15
C ASN A 72 18.69 3.89 5.63
N ARG A 73 19.46 3.14 6.45
CA ARG A 73 20.72 2.49 6.05
C ARG A 73 20.56 1.50 4.90
N TYR A 74 19.34 1.02 4.66
CA TYR A 74 19.04 0.02 3.63
C TYR A 74 18.40 0.61 2.36
N LEU A 75 18.26 1.93 2.26
CA LEU A 75 17.60 2.56 1.10
C LEU A 75 18.33 2.34 -0.24
N ALA A 76 19.61 1.93 -0.19
CA ALA A 76 20.35 1.53 -1.38
C ALA A 76 19.89 0.18 -1.97
N ILE A 77 19.10 -0.61 -1.22
CA ILE A 77 18.55 -1.88 -1.69
C ILE A 77 17.34 -1.57 -2.57
N THR A 78 17.42 -1.93 -3.84
CA THR A 78 16.36 -1.71 -4.85
C THR A 78 15.64 -3.02 -5.22
N GLU A 79 16.23 -4.17 -4.92
CA GLU A 79 15.67 -5.49 -5.20
C GLU A 79 14.69 -5.87 -4.09
N MET A 80 13.41 -5.97 -4.45
CA MET A 80 12.32 -6.19 -3.49
C MET A 80 12.53 -7.47 -2.65
N ASP A 81 12.97 -8.56 -3.26
CA ASP A 81 13.23 -9.85 -2.61
C ASP A 81 14.25 -9.77 -1.48
N LYS A 82 15.14 -8.76 -1.53
CA LYS A 82 16.15 -8.54 -0.49
C LYS A 82 15.66 -7.64 0.65
N MET A 83 14.51 -6.98 0.51
CA MET A 83 14.03 -6.01 1.50
C MET A 83 13.43 -6.70 2.74
N GLY A 84 12.75 -7.82 2.56
CA GLY A 84 11.99 -8.48 3.62
C GLY A 84 12.78 -8.75 4.89
N GLN A 85 14.04 -9.16 4.77
CA GLN A 85 14.92 -9.49 5.91
C GLN A 85 15.18 -8.33 6.87
N TYR A 86 14.91 -7.09 6.47
CA TYR A 86 15.15 -5.88 7.28
C TYR A 86 13.86 -5.27 7.82
N THR A 87 12.73 -5.95 7.64
CA THR A 87 11.43 -5.47 8.14
C THR A 87 11.43 -5.46 9.67
N PHE A 88 11.20 -4.28 10.25
CA PHE A 88 11.18 -4.05 11.70
C PHE A 88 12.52 -4.26 12.42
N ASP A 89 13.64 -4.38 11.71
CA ASP A 89 14.97 -4.56 12.36
C ASP A 89 15.38 -3.36 13.24
N ASN A 90 14.70 -2.24 13.11
CA ASN A 90 14.89 -1.02 13.88
C ASN A 90 13.68 -0.69 14.80
N LEU A 91 12.79 -1.64 15.01
CA LEU A 91 11.66 -1.51 15.93
C LEU A 91 11.94 -2.30 17.21
N GLU A 92 12.11 -1.60 18.33
CA GLU A 92 12.43 -2.20 19.61
C GLU A 92 11.46 -3.33 19.98
N GLY A 93 12.03 -4.50 20.27
CA GLY A 93 11.28 -5.73 20.61
C GLY A 93 10.73 -6.50 19.40
N TRP A 94 10.99 -6.03 18.17
CA TRP A 94 10.54 -6.66 16.92
C TRP A 94 11.67 -6.91 15.92
N GLU A 95 12.92 -6.76 16.33
CA GLU A 95 14.10 -6.84 15.48
C GLU A 95 14.24 -8.20 14.77
N ASP A 96 13.67 -9.24 15.34
CA ASP A 96 13.69 -10.59 14.78
C ASP A 96 12.39 -10.96 14.01
N PHE A 97 11.48 -9.99 13.81
CA PHE A 97 10.20 -10.21 13.13
C PHE A 97 10.38 -10.88 11.78
N ALA A 98 11.31 -10.38 10.95
CA ALA A 98 11.55 -10.88 9.61
C ALA A 98 11.93 -12.37 9.57
N THR A 99 12.55 -12.89 10.63
CA THR A 99 12.94 -14.31 10.74
C THR A 99 11.77 -15.21 11.15
N LYS A 100 10.74 -14.65 11.78
CA LYS A 100 9.57 -15.35 12.33
C LYS A 100 8.34 -15.25 11.45
N ALA A 101 8.26 -14.19 10.63
CA ALA A 101 7.16 -13.96 9.71
C ALA A 101 7.08 -15.06 8.63
N LYS A 102 5.87 -15.35 8.21
CA LYS A 102 5.59 -16.33 7.15
C LYS A 102 4.70 -15.72 6.09
N PRO A 103 4.82 -16.15 4.84
CA PRO A 103 3.87 -15.77 3.80
C PRO A 103 2.43 -16.07 4.26
N GLY A 104 1.54 -15.09 4.04
CA GLY A 104 0.15 -15.15 4.48
C GLY A 104 -0.11 -14.54 5.85
N ASP A 105 0.91 -14.08 6.57
CA ASP A 105 0.72 -13.38 7.86
C ASP A 105 0.00 -12.05 7.66
N ILE A 106 -0.74 -11.64 8.70
CA ILE A 106 -1.44 -10.35 8.79
C ILE A 106 -0.85 -9.59 9.98
N ILE A 107 -0.59 -8.31 9.80
CA ILE A 107 -0.05 -7.47 10.88
C ILE A 107 -1.14 -6.54 11.37
N LEU A 108 -1.26 -6.45 12.69
CA LEU A 108 -2.10 -5.50 13.38
C LEU A 108 -1.24 -4.58 14.23
N THR A 109 -1.44 -3.28 14.09
CA THR A 109 -0.62 -2.26 14.74
C THR A 109 -1.48 -1.13 15.31
N GLY A 110 -0.84 -0.25 16.06
CA GLY A 110 -1.50 0.92 16.67
C GLY A 110 -1.79 2.05 15.69
N SER A 111 -1.99 3.24 16.24
CA SER A 111 -2.30 4.44 15.48
C SER A 111 -1.07 5.05 14.79
N ASN A 112 -1.31 5.79 13.69
CA ASN A 112 -0.33 6.56 12.94
C ASN A 112 0.84 5.70 12.40
N PHE A 113 0.52 4.50 11.91
CA PHE A 113 1.49 3.58 11.32
C PHE A 113 2.07 4.14 10.02
N GLY A 114 3.38 4.01 9.83
CA GLY A 114 4.06 4.52 8.65
C GLY A 114 4.19 6.04 8.61
N CYS A 115 4.16 6.72 9.76
CA CYS A 115 4.42 8.15 9.82
C CYS A 115 5.86 8.48 9.38
N GLY A 116 6.14 9.75 9.09
CA GLY A 116 7.46 10.22 8.70
C GLY A 116 7.67 10.30 7.18
N SER A 117 8.86 9.95 6.72
CA SER A 117 9.29 10.15 5.33
C SER A 117 8.61 9.21 4.34
N SER A 118 8.40 9.72 3.11
CA SER A 118 7.87 8.87 2.03
C SER A 118 8.92 7.84 1.60
N ARG A 119 8.63 6.56 1.85
CA ARG A 119 9.50 5.43 1.47
C ARG A 119 8.66 4.28 0.97
N GLN A 120 8.78 3.98 -0.31
CA GLN A 120 8.10 2.81 -0.89
C GLN A 120 8.64 1.52 -0.28
N GLN A 121 9.93 1.46 0.05
CA GLN A 121 10.58 0.31 0.69
C GLN A 121 9.91 -0.11 2.01
N ALA A 122 9.31 0.85 2.75
CA ALA A 122 8.56 0.54 3.98
C ALA A 122 7.22 -0.20 3.70
N VAL A 123 6.79 -0.26 2.46
CA VAL A 123 5.68 -1.12 2.01
C VAL A 123 6.22 -2.40 1.38
N ASP A 124 7.23 -2.27 0.53
CA ASP A 124 7.78 -3.36 -0.27
C ASP A 124 8.42 -4.44 0.59
N CYS A 125 8.97 -4.09 1.77
CA CYS A 125 9.53 -5.05 2.70
C CYS A 125 8.49 -6.04 3.23
N PHE A 126 7.26 -5.62 3.49
CA PHE A 126 6.17 -6.52 3.86
C PHE A 126 5.73 -7.41 2.69
N THR A 127 5.66 -6.83 1.50
CA THR A 127 5.37 -7.61 0.28
C THR A 127 6.43 -8.69 0.06
N ALA A 128 7.70 -8.36 0.26
CA ALA A 128 8.82 -9.31 0.15
C ALA A 128 8.74 -10.46 1.16
N LEU A 129 8.22 -10.22 2.36
CA LEU A 129 7.95 -11.26 3.36
C LEU A 129 6.71 -12.10 3.05
N GLY A 130 5.88 -11.68 2.08
CA GLY A 130 4.61 -12.31 1.79
C GLY A 130 3.51 -11.99 2.81
N VAL A 131 3.66 -10.90 3.58
CA VAL A 131 2.58 -10.37 4.42
C VAL A 131 1.42 -9.99 3.51
N GLN A 132 0.23 -10.50 3.82
CA GLN A 132 -0.91 -10.33 2.92
C GLN A 132 -1.81 -9.14 3.25
N ALA A 133 -1.76 -8.62 4.49
CA ALA A 133 -2.50 -7.43 4.88
C ALA A 133 -1.90 -6.75 6.11
N LEU A 134 -2.12 -5.42 6.19
CA LEU A 134 -1.82 -4.61 7.36
C LEU A 134 -3.13 -4.03 7.90
N ILE A 135 -3.31 -4.10 9.20
CA ILE A 135 -4.44 -3.51 9.92
C ILE A 135 -3.88 -2.53 10.95
N ALA A 136 -4.35 -1.29 10.95
CA ALA A 136 -3.92 -0.28 11.91
C ALA A 136 -5.10 0.54 12.41
N GLU A 137 -4.96 1.17 13.58
CA GLU A 137 -5.95 2.14 14.05
C GLU A 137 -5.99 3.40 13.16
N SER A 138 -4.85 3.77 12.58
CA SER A 138 -4.72 4.79 11.54
C SER A 138 -3.34 4.70 10.88
N TYR A 139 -3.20 5.32 9.72
CA TYR A 139 -1.96 5.37 8.95
C TYR A 139 -1.46 6.81 8.77
N GLY A 140 -0.13 6.96 8.61
CA GLY A 140 0.43 8.17 8.04
C GLY A 140 -0.04 8.31 6.59
N SER A 141 -0.54 9.47 6.18
CA SER A 141 -1.21 9.68 4.89
C SER A 141 -0.34 9.36 3.67
N ILE A 142 0.98 9.55 3.77
CA ILE A 142 1.93 9.23 2.70
C ILE A 142 2.10 7.70 2.59
N TYR A 143 2.26 7.01 3.72
CA TYR A 143 2.38 5.56 3.78
C TYR A 143 1.13 4.87 3.22
N GLU A 144 -0.04 5.34 3.63
CA GLU A 144 -1.34 4.85 3.17
C GLU A 144 -1.42 4.87 1.64
N ARG A 145 -1.09 6.02 1.02
CA ARG A 145 -1.06 6.15 -0.44
C ARG A 145 -0.05 5.21 -1.09
N ASN A 146 1.14 5.08 -0.52
CA ASN A 146 2.17 4.19 -1.04
C ASN A 146 1.71 2.73 -0.98
N ALA A 147 1.08 2.31 0.12
CA ALA A 147 0.55 0.95 0.28
C ALA A 147 -0.58 0.66 -0.72
N ILE A 148 -1.56 1.56 -0.85
CA ILE A 148 -2.65 1.43 -1.82
C ILE A 148 -2.09 1.36 -3.24
N ASN A 149 -1.18 2.28 -3.61
CA ASN A 149 -0.57 2.31 -4.94
C ASN A 149 0.26 1.06 -5.23
N GLY A 150 0.90 0.48 -4.23
CA GLY A 150 1.63 -0.79 -4.32
C GLY A 150 0.72 -2.03 -4.37
N GLY A 151 -0.59 -1.85 -4.17
CA GLY A 151 -1.55 -2.96 -4.13
C GLY A 151 -1.46 -3.81 -2.86
N MET A 152 -0.85 -3.26 -1.78
CA MET A 152 -0.84 -3.87 -0.45
C MET A 152 -2.20 -3.64 0.23
N PRO A 153 -2.89 -4.70 0.67
CA PRO A 153 -4.10 -4.54 1.45
C PRO A 153 -3.84 -3.88 2.80
N ILE A 154 -4.50 -2.74 3.04
CA ILE A 154 -4.45 -2.02 4.31
C ILE A 154 -5.87 -1.71 4.78
N LEU A 155 -6.16 -1.94 6.05
CA LEU A 155 -7.44 -1.61 6.66
C LEU A 155 -7.25 -0.72 7.89
N VAL A 156 -8.19 0.20 8.06
CA VAL A 156 -8.32 0.97 9.30
C VAL A 156 -9.35 0.27 10.19
N ALA A 157 -8.94 -0.08 11.40
CA ALA A 157 -9.84 -0.67 12.39
C ALA A 157 -9.36 -0.36 13.82
N SER A 158 -10.26 0.11 14.66
CA SER A 158 -9.96 0.46 16.05
C SER A 158 -10.58 -0.57 17.02
N GLY A 159 -9.88 -0.88 18.11
CA GLY A 159 -10.41 -1.77 19.15
C GLY A 159 -10.07 -3.26 19.00
N LEU A 160 -9.20 -3.62 18.10
CA LEU A 160 -8.78 -5.00 17.80
C LEU A 160 -8.03 -5.73 18.92
N LYS A 161 -7.61 -5.03 19.97
CA LYS A 161 -6.77 -5.61 21.04
C LYS A 161 -7.52 -6.52 22.01
N VAL A 162 -8.85 -6.54 21.96
CA VAL A 162 -9.66 -7.31 22.90
C VAL A 162 -9.88 -8.72 22.36
N GLY A 163 -9.22 -9.69 22.99
CA GLY A 163 -9.44 -11.12 22.72
C GLY A 163 -8.60 -11.74 21.62
N LEU A 164 -7.60 -11.02 21.06
CA LEU A 164 -6.64 -11.56 20.10
C LEU A 164 -5.27 -11.77 20.74
N ASN A 165 -4.58 -12.82 20.33
CA ASN A 165 -3.20 -13.12 20.70
C ASN A 165 -2.31 -13.26 19.46
N ASN A 166 -1.01 -13.04 19.63
CA ASN A 166 -0.06 -13.34 18.57
C ASN A 166 -0.18 -14.80 18.12
N GLY A 167 -0.37 -14.98 16.81
CA GLY A 167 -0.49 -16.30 16.21
C GLY A 167 -1.91 -16.78 16.00
N ASP A 168 -2.92 -16.09 16.50
CA ASP A 168 -4.32 -16.41 16.22
C ASP A 168 -4.62 -16.28 14.72
N LEU A 169 -5.53 -17.11 14.22
CA LEU A 169 -6.02 -17.02 12.86
C LEU A 169 -7.14 -15.99 12.78
N VAL A 170 -7.01 -15.08 11.83
CA VAL A 170 -8.03 -14.08 11.51
C VAL A 170 -8.46 -14.21 10.06
N GLN A 171 -9.73 -13.93 9.81
CA GLN A 171 -10.29 -13.76 8.47
C GLN A 171 -10.63 -12.30 8.26
N LEU A 172 -10.30 -11.79 7.10
CA LEU A 172 -10.44 -10.40 6.70
C LEU A 172 -11.20 -10.32 5.40
N ASP A 173 -12.33 -9.66 5.38
CA ASP A 173 -13.11 -9.40 4.18
C ASP A 173 -12.87 -7.95 3.73
N LEU A 174 -12.15 -7.77 2.62
CA LEU A 174 -11.79 -6.46 2.09
C LEU A 174 -12.99 -5.66 1.55
N GLU A 175 -14.06 -6.35 1.11
CA GLU A 175 -15.25 -5.72 0.56
C GLU A 175 -16.13 -5.11 1.66
N THR A 176 -16.22 -5.78 2.79
CA THR A 176 -17.06 -5.36 3.91
C THR A 176 -16.27 -4.69 5.03
N GLY A 177 -14.94 -4.89 5.07
CA GLY A 177 -14.08 -4.48 6.18
C GLY A 177 -14.24 -5.34 7.43
N LEU A 178 -14.98 -6.46 7.35
CA LEU A 178 -15.21 -7.33 8.50
C LEU A 178 -13.97 -8.16 8.81
N ILE A 179 -13.56 -8.15 10.06
CA ILE A 179 -12.45 -8.91 10.61
C ILE A 179 -13.02 -9.89 11.64
N THR A 180 -12.77 -11.18 11.47
CA THR A 180 -13.30 -12.23 12.35
C THR A 180 -12.18 -13.12 12.88
N TRP A 181 -12.34 -13.62 14.09
CA TRP A 181 -11.50 -14.63 14.73
C TRP A 181 -12.37 -15.54 15.60
N ASN A 182 -11.78 -16.60 16.18
CA ASN A 182 -12.55 -17.64 16.89
C ASN A 182 -13.60 -17.11 17.88
N ASP A 183 -13.24 -16.08 18.66
CA ASP A 183 -14.05 -15.59 19.78
C ASP A 183 -14.65 -14.20 19.55
N GLY A 184 -14.52 -13.64 18.34
CA GLY A 184 -15.01 -12.29 18.09
C GLY A 184 -14.98 -11.83 16.64
N GLN A 185 -15.47 -10.63 16.48
CA GLN A 185 -15.42 -9.91 15.19
C GLN A 185 -15.30 -8.41 15.45
N LEU A 186 -14.74 -7.71 14.47
CA LEU A 186 -14.64 -6.26 14.48
C LEU A 186 -14.94 -5.71 13.08
N GLN A 187 -15.59 -4.56 13.04
CA GLN A 187 -15.83 -3.82 11.81
C GLN A 187 -14.72 -2.79 11.61
N GLY A 188 -13.93 -2.98 10.57
CA GLY A 188 -13.02 -1.98 10.03
C GLY A 188 -13.62 -1.23 8.84
N GLU A 189 -12.85 -0.35 8.23
CA GLU A 189 -13.25 0.38 7.04
C GLU A 189 -13.13 -0.52 5.79
N PRO A 190 -14.19 -0.67 4.99
CA PRO A 190 -14.14 -1.46 3.76
C PRO A 190 -13.28 -0.78 2.69
N PHE A 191 -12.75 -1.57 1.76
CA PHE A 191 -12.08 -1.00 0.59
C PHE A 191 -13.03 -0.15 -0.23
N SER A 192 -12.59 1.04 -0.61
CA SER A 192 -13.27 1.81 -1.65
C SER A 192 -13.18 1.08 -2.99
N ALA A 193 -14.09 1.40 -3.92
CA ALA A 193 -14.06 0.82 -5.26
C ALA A 193 -12.71 1.04 -5.98
N VAL A 194 -12.06 2.17 -5.73
CA VAL A 194 -10.73 2.50 -6.31
C VAL A 194 -9.64 1.64 -5.71
N GLN A 195 -9.61 1.49 -4.37
CA GLN A 195 -8.65 0.61 -3.70
C GLN A 195 -8.78 -0.83 -4.18
N MET A 196 -10.03 -1.33 -4.31
CA MET A 196 -10.30 -2.67 -4.81
C MET A 196 -9.77 -2.86 -6.24
N GLN A 197 -9.99 -1.88 -7.13
CA GLN A 197 -9.46 -1.95 -8.50
C GLN A 197 -7.94 -1.99 -8.53
N ILE A 198 -7.26 -1.16 -7.73
CA ILE A 198 -5.79 -1.14 -7.65
C ILE A 198 -5.27 -2.47 -7.10
N TYR A 199 -5.88 -2.98 -6.03
CA TYR A 199 -5.53 -4.27 -5.43
C TYR A 199 -5.65 -5.41 -6.45
N GLN A 200 -6.79 -5.49 -7.16
CA GLN A 200 -7.04 -6.55 -8.14
C GLN A 200 -6.03 -6.52 -9.31
N ARG A 201 -5.54 -5.35 -9.67
CA ARG A 201 -4.48 -5.20 -10.69
C ARG A 201 -3.09 -5.54 -10.17
N GLY A 202 -2.88 -5.60 -8.86
CA GLY A 202 -1.57 -5.80 -8.24
C GLY A 202 -0.78 -4.53 -8.03
N GLY A 203 -1.42 -3.36 -8.17
CA GLY A 203 -0.85 -2.03 -7.98
C GLY A 203 -1.31 -1.04 -9.05
N LEU A 204 -1.11 0.25 -8.77
CA LEU A 204 -1.54 1.35 -9.64
C LEU A 204 -0.78 1.35 -10.98
N LEU A 205 0.51 1.00 -10.96
CA LEU A 205 1.41 1.06 -12.13
C LEU A 205 1.57 -0.28 -12.86
N VAL A 206 0.86 -1.32 -12.44
CA VAL A 206 0.84 -2.61 -13.14
C VAL A 206 -0.08 -2.47 -14.36
N LEU A 207 0.49 -2.58 -15.56
CA LEU A 207 -0.17 -2.44 -16.86
C LEU A 207 -0.70 -3.77 -17.38
#